data_573e5ebad006e8720de88f8432992a7a
#
_entry.id   573e5ebad006e8720de88f8432992a7a
#
_cell.length_a   1.000
_cell.length_b   1.000
_cell.length_c   1.000
_cell.angle_alpha   90.00
_cell.angle_beta   90.00
_cell.angle_gamma   90.00
#
_symmetry.space_group_name_H-M   'P 1'
#
loop_
_entity.id
_entity.type
_entity.pdbx_description
1 polymer ?
#
loop_
_entity_poly.entity_id
_entity_poly.type
_entity_poly.pdbx_seq_one_letter_code
_entity_poly.pdbx_strand_id
1 'polypeptide(L)'
;FLKNKIIAKKIIFCTNGFFRSLNIKQNYSFPITLTASMTRPLNDDEFKSIGSPQEWGVLPIRPMGATIRFTKDKRILIRNTVEFRNPNFMNKKDLTERIKIHALGIKRRFPNFSENLIENSWSGIVCRSGNSSQIFEKLNKNIYAAGCYNGSGIGVGTLFGEQIAIMASDQKSDEISIIKERKKPNWLPPQPFLNVGIYTR
;
A
#
# COMPACT_ATOMS: atom_id res chain seq x y z
N PHE A 1 -2.71 -26.85 -4.95
CA PHE A 1 -3.58 -26.25 -3.92
C PHE A 1 -4.02 -27.35 -2.96
N LEU A 2 -3.68 -27.23 -1.68
CA LEU A 2 -4.17 -28.11 -0.62
C LEU A 2 -5.68 -27.94 -0.50
N LYS A 3 -6.44 -29.00 -0.67
CA LYS A 3 -7.91 -29.03 -0.52
C LYS A 3 -8.31 -29.08 0.96
N ASN A 4 -7.73 -28.24 1.80
CA ASN A 4 -8.10 -28.19 3.21
C ASN A 4 -9.33 -27.32 3.39
N LYS A 5 -10.36 -27.84 4.04
CA LYS A 5 -11.59 -27.13 4.40
C LYS A 5 -11.48 -26.66 5.85
N ILE A 6 -11.66 -25.36 6.08
CA ILE A 6 -11.76 -24.78 7.41
C ILE A 6 -13.24 -24.41 7.65
N ILE A 7 -13.79 -24.82 8.79
CA ILE A 7 -15.13 -24.46 9.22
C ILE A 7 -14.98 -23.45 10.37
N ALA A 8 -15.59 -22.26 10.22
CA ALA A 8 -15.54 -21.21 11.21
C ALA A 8 -16.94 -20.62 11.44
N LYS A 9 -17.21 -20.18 12.68
CA LYS A 9 -18.48 -19.50 13.02
C LYS A 9 -18.58 -18.10 12.41
N LYS A 10 -17.43 -17.39 12.32
CA LYS A 10 -17.34 -16.04 11.77
C LYS A 10 -16.06 -15.92 10.93
N ILE A 11 -16.12 -15.08 9.90
CA ILE A 11 -14.98 -14.79 9.01
C ILE A 11 -14.74 -13.29 8.99
N ILE A 12 -13.50 -12.87 9.18
CA ILE A 12 -13.07 -11.48 9.09
C ILE A 12 -12.09 -11.36 7.92
N PHE A 13 -12.45 -10.56 6.92
CA PHE A 13 -11.60 -10.26 5.79
C PHE A 13 -10.79 -8.99 6.07
N CYS A 14 -9.47 -9.13 6.22
CA CYS A 14 -8.50 -8.03 6.34
C CYS A 14 -7.52 -8.01 5.17
N THR A 15 -7.94 -8.47 4.00
CA THR A 15 -7.09 -8.71 2.83
C THR A 15 -6.78 -7.46 2.01
N ASN A 16 -7.26 -6.30 2.42
CA ASN A 16 -6.96 -4.97 1.87
C ASN A 16 -6.98 -4.94 0.33
N GLY A 17 -5.82 -4.86 -0.33
CA GLY A 17 -5.68 -4.79 -1.80
C GLY A 17 -6.24 -5.99 -2.57
N PHE A 18 -6.53 -7.09 -1.89
CA PHE A 18 -7.09 -8.31 -2.48
C PHE A 18 -8.61 -8.45 -2.34
N PHE A 19 -9.32 -7.46 -1.79
CA PHE A 19 -10.77 -7.50 -1.68
C PHE A 19 -11.46 -7.79 -3.01
N ARG A 20 -11.02 -7.14 -4.07
CA ARG A 20 -11.62 -7.31 -5.39
C ARG A 20 -11.46 -8.73 -5.93
N SER A 21 -10.31 -9.38 -5.75
CA SER A 21 -10.06 -10.76 -6.17
C SER A 21 -10.86 -11.81 -5.37
N LEU A 22 -11.34 -11.42 -4.19
CA LEU A 22 -12.20 -12.23 -3.33
C LEU A 22 -13.70 -11.87 -3.48
N ASN A 23 -14.06 -11.10 -4.48
CA ASN A 23 -15.43 -10.61 -4.72
C ASN A 23 -16.02 -9.78 -3.54
N ILE A 24 -15.15 -9.15 -2.75
CA ILE A 24 -15.56 -8.31 -1.62
C ILE A 24 -15.54 -6.85 -2.06
N LYS A 25 -16.71 -6.18 -1.98
CA LYS A 25 -16.79 -4.73 -2.29
C LYS A 25 -16.12 -4.32 -3.61
N GLN A 26 -16.29 -5.12 -4.67
CA GLN A 26 -15.61 -4.98 -5.96
C GLN A 26 -15.73 -3.58 -6.59
N ASN A 27 -16.90 -2.94 -6.43
CA ASN A 27 -17.19 -1.62 -7.00
C ASN A 27 -16.99 -0.48 -6.00
N TYR A 28 -16.25 -0.70 -4.91
CA TYR A 28 -16.01 0.32 -3.88
C TYR A 28 -14.52 0.55 -3.62
N SER A 29 -13.68 -0.27 -4.24
CA SER A 29 -12.23 -0.13 -4.12
C SER A 29 -11.52 -0.66 -5.37
N PHE A 30 -10.29 -0.22 -5.56
CA PHE A 30 -9.42 -0.69 -6.64
C PHE A 30 -7.97 -0.82 -6.14
N PRO A 31 -7.24 -1.82 -6.65
CA PRO A 31 -5.83 -1.97 -6.34
C PRO A 31 -5.00 -1.01 -7.18
N ILE A 32 -3.95 -0.45 -6.60
CA ILE A 32 -2.86 0.21 -7.29
C ILE A 32 -1.55 -0.49 -6.97
N THR A 33 -0.65 -0.56 -7.94
CA THR A 33 0.66 -1.17 -7.78
C THR A 33 1.68 -0.09 -7.49
N LEU A 34 2.46 -0.29 -6.44
CA LEU A 34 3.60 0.53 -6.05
C LEU A 34 4.88 -0.27 -6.27
N THR A 35 5.98 0.41 -6.57
CA THR A 35 7.30 -0.20 -6.57
C THR A 35 8.24 0.53 -5.64
N ALA A 36 9.15 -0.22 -5.05
CA ALA A 36 10.20 0.28 -4.21
C ALA A 36 11.52 -0.41 -4.53
N SER A 37 12.59 0.29 -4.28
CA SER A 37 13.95 -0.23 -4.34
C SER A 37 14.73 0.15 -3.10
N MET A 38 15.70 -0.68 -2.74
CA MET A 38 16.61 -0.45 -1.63
C MET A 38 18.04 -0.60 -2.13
N THR A 39 18.89 0.31 -1.70
CA THR A 39 20.33 0.26 -2.02
C THR A 39 21.03 -0.80 -1.17
N ARG A 40 22.25 -1.19 -1.55
CA ARG A 40 23.21 -1.74 -0.61
C ARG A 40 23.47 -0.72 0.52
N PRO A 41 24.11 -1.11 1.64
CA PRO A 41 24.62 -0.13 2.59
C PRO A 41 25.54 0.88 1.89
N LEU A 42 25.40 2.16 2.23
CA LEU A 42 26.30 3.20 1.76
C LEU A 42 27.70 2.94 2.29
N ASN A 43 28.72 3.17 1.47
CA ASN A 43 30.09 3.22 1.92
C ASN A 43 30.37 4.51 2.72
N ASP A 44 31.54 4.64 3.31
CA ASP A 44 31.86 5.76 4.20
C ASP A 44 31.89 7.10 3.47
N ASP A 45 32.33 7.15 2.22
CA ASP A 45 32.35 8.37 1.42
C ASP A 45 30.95 8.81 1.02
N GLU A 46 30.11 7.88 0.58
CA GLU A 46 28.69 8.12 0.29
C GLU A 46 27.95 8.60 1.55
N PHE A 47 28.18 7.95 2.69
CA PHE A 47 27.58 8.32 3.96
C PHE A 47 28.02 9.73 4.44
N LYS A 48 29.33 10.04 4.34
CA LYS A 48 29.85 11.37 4.65
C LYS A 48 29.29 12.43 3.70
N SER A 49 29.09 12.11 2.41
CA SER A 49 28.57 13.05 1.42
C SER A 49 27.18 13.57 1.69
N ILE A 50 26.39 12.85 2.53
CA ILE A 50 25.05 13.26 2.99
C ILE A 50 25.05 13.77 4.43
N GLY A 51 26.23 14.04 5.02
CA GLY A 51 26.37 14.61 6.36
C GLY A 51 26.29 13.56 7.50
N SER A 52 26.49 12.29 7.22
CA SER A 52 26.47 11.20 8.23
C SER A 52 25.23 11.23 9.15
N PRO A 53 24.00 11.30 8.58
CA PRO A 53 22.80 11.51 9.37
C PRO A 53 22.41 10.29 10.20
N GLN A 54 21.55 10.51 11.19
CA GLN A 54 20.74 9.45 11.79
C GLN A 54 19.64 9.00 10.79
N GLU A 55 18.91 7.93 11.12
CA GLU A 55 17.79 7.48 10.29
C GLU A 55 16.72 8.56 10.11
N TRP A 56 16.17 8.65 8.93
CA TRP A 56 15.12 9.61 8.57
C TRP A 56 14.20 9.07 7.48
N GLY A 57 13.05 9.70 7.32
CA GLY A 57 12.12 9.42 6.23
C GLY A 57 11.44 10.69 5.73
N VAL A 58 11.24 10.76 4.42
CA VAL A 58 10.55 11.88 3.75
C VAL A 58 9.38 11.35 2.94
N LEU A 59 8.21 11.94 3.19
CA LEU A 59 7.00 11.72 2.40
C LEU A 59 6.80 12.91 1.45
N PRO A 60 6.37 12.67 0.21
CA PRO A 60 6.10 13.75 -0.72
C PRO A 60 4.79 14.45 -0.35
N ILE A 61 4.75 15.78 -0.51
CA ILE A 61 3.50 16.56 -0.43
C ILE A 61 2.58 16.20 -1.59
N ARG A 62 3.15 15.98 -2.79
CA ARG A 62 2.38 15.56 -3.96
C ARG A 62 2.07 14.06 -3.89
N PRO A 63 0.82 13.63 -4.18
CA PRO A 63 0.41 12.23 -4.06
C PRO A 63 1.28 11.21 -4.82
N MET A 64 1.88 11.62 -5.92
CA MET A 64 2.69 10.76 -6.81
C MET A 64 4.19 10.98 -6.64
N GLY A 65 4.62 11.72 -5.63
CA GLY A 65 6.04 11.99 -5.37
C GLY A 65 6.77 10.79 -4.77
N ALA A 66 8.11 10.88 -4.74
CA ALA A 66 8.95 9.84 -4.15
C ALA A 66 8.91 9.86 -2.62
N THR A 67 8.68 8.69 -2.03
CA THR A 67 8.99 8.45 -0.61
C THR A 67 10.42 7.96 -0.52
N ILE A 68 11.21 8.53 0.38
CA ILE A 68 12.61 8.14 0.59
C ILE A 68 12.81 7.90 2.08
N ARG A 69 13.54 6.86 2.41
CA ARG A 69 13.93 6.55 3.77
C ARG A 69 15.41 6.19 3.83
N PHE A 70 16.13 6.76 4.79
CA PHE A 70 17.44 6.33 5.20
C PHE A 70 17.31 5.46 6.43
N THR A 71 17.88 4.25 6.38
CA THR A 71 17.70 3.23 7.41
C THR A 71 18.89 3.18 8.36
N LYS A 72 18.71 2.57 9.53
CA LYS A 72 19.75 2.41 10.55
C LYS A 72 20.99 1.65 10.03
N ASP A 73 20.81 0.72 9.09
CA ASP A 73 21.89 -0.03 8.43
C ASP A 73 22.47 0.70 7.20
N LYS A 74 22.34 2.04 7.18
CA LYS A 74 22.88 2.94 6.15
C LYS A 74 22.40 2.66 4.73
N ARG A 75 21.14 2.29 4.52
CA ARG A 75 20.56 2.07 3.19
C ARG A 75 19.57 3.18 2.83
N ILE A 76 19.44 3.47 1.54
CA ILE A 76 18.38 4.31 1.00
C ILE A 76 17.27 3.41 0.43
N LEU A 77 16.06 3.56 0.93
CA LEU A 77 14.85 3.05 0.30
C LEU A 77 14.19 4.18 -0.50
N ILE A 78 13.84 3.90 -1.74
CA ILE A 78 13.03 4.79 -2.57
C ILE A 78 11.78 4.08 -3.07
N ARG A 79 10.60 4.71 -2.92
CA ARG A 79 9.34 4.32 -3.54
C ARG A 79 8.91 5.47 -4.45
N ASN A 80 8.83 5.26 -5.75
CA ASN A 80 8.61 6.35 -6.69
C ASN A 80 7.55 6.08 -7.77
N THR A 81 7.11 4.86 -7.99
CA THR A 81 6.09 4.58 -9.01
C THR A 81 4.78 4.15 -8.39
N VAL A 82 3.68 4.62 -8.98
CA VAL A 82 2.31 4.29 -8.60
C VAL A 82 1.54 4.05 -9.89
N GLU A 83 0.97 2.86 -10.04
CA GLU A 83 0.32 2.46 -11.28
C GLU A 83 -1.00 1.76 -11.02
N PHE A 84 -2.00 2.09 -11.82
CA PHE A 84 -3.19 1.27 -11.98
C PHE A 84 -2.95 0.35 -13.18
N ARG A 85 -2.85 -0.95 -12.94
CA ARG A 85 -2.48 -1.92 -13.97
C ARG A 85 -3.22 -3.24 -13.83
N ASN A 86 -3.26 -4.01 -14.92
CA ASN A 86 -3.73 -5.37 -14.94
C ASN A 86 -2.75 -6.23 -15.77
N PRO A 87 -2.19 -7.32 -15.24
CA PRO A 87 -2.34 -7.78 -13.85
C PRO A 87 -1.68 -6.82 -12.84
N ASN A 88 -2.18 -6.83 -11.59
CA ASN A 88 -1.67 -5.94 -10.54
C ASN A 88 -0.22 -6.26 -10.13
N PHE A 89 0.22 -7.50 -10.30
CA PHE A 89 1.60 -7.91 -10.00
C PHE A 89 2.53 -7.58 -11.17
N MET A 90 3.73 -7.13 -10.84
CA MET A 90 4.77 -6.88 -11.82
C MET A 90 5.59 -8.15 -12.09
N ASN A 91 5.85 -8.41 -13.36
CA ASN A 91 6.85 -9.39 -13.75
C ASN A 91 8.27 -8.82 -13.64
N LYS A 92 9.29 -9.65 -13.84
CA LYS A 92 10.68 -9.24 -13.72
C LYS A 92 11.07 -8.12 -14.70
N LYS A 93 10.56 -8.16 -15.94
CA LYS A 93 10.82 -7.13 -16.96
C LYS A 93 10.24 -5.78 -16.55
N ASP A 94 8.98 -5.75 -16.11
CA ASP A 94 8.32 -4.53 -15.63
C ASP A 94 9.11 -3.91 -14.47
N LEU A 95 9.55 -4.74 -13.52
CA LEU A 95 10.29 -4.28 -12.35
C LEU A 95 11.64 -3.68 -12.75
N THR A 96 12.33 -4.28 -13.72
CA THR A 96 13.62 -3.76 -14.25
C THR A 96 13.49 -2.33 -14.77
N GLU A 97 12.39 -2.01 -15.48
CA GLU A 97 12.17 -0.64 -15.96
C GLU A 97 11.92 0.34 -14.80
N ARG A 98 11.28 -0.11 -13.72
CA ARG A 98 11.05 0.74 -12.54
C ARG A 98 12.32 0.97 -11.72
N ILE A 99 13.24 -0.01 -11.70
CA ILE A 99 14.57 0.13 -11.09
C ILE A 99 15.34 1.29 -11.73
N LYS A 100 15.28 1.45 -13.05
CA LYS A 100 15.92 2.58 -13.76
C LYS A 100 15.37 3.93 -13.27
N ILE A 101 14.05 4.03 -13.07
CA ILE A 101 13.41 5.25 -12.54
C ILE A 101 13.87 5.53 -11.11
N HIS A 102 13.97 4.50 -10.27
CA HIS A 102 14.43 4.62 -8.90
C HIS A 102 15.92 5.03 -8.85
N ALA A 103 16.77 4.41 -9.66
CA ALA A 103 18.19 4.77 -9.77
C ALA A 103 18.37 6.24 -10.16
N LEU A 104 17.66 6.69 -11.20
CA LEU A 104 17.65 8.09 -11.59
C LEU A 104 17.13 9.01 -10.46
N GLY A 105 16.11 8.58 -9.75
CA GLY A 105 15.55 9.30 -8.59
C GLY A 105 16.55 9.45 -7.45
N ILE A 106 17.35 8.43 -7.17
CA ILE A 106 18.44 8.47 -6.19
C ILE A 106 19.55 9.41 -6.71
N LYS A 107 20.03 9.22 -7.94
CA LYS A 107 21.14 10.01 -8.50
C LYS A 107 20.86 11.50 -8.54
N ARG A 108 19.63 11.91 -8.85
CA ARG A 108 19.23 13.34 -8.85
C ARG A 108 19.26 13.97 -7.47
N ARG A 109 19.07 13.20 -6.40
CA ARG A 109 19.04 13.68 -5.01
C ARG A 109 20.39 13.58 -4.32
N PHE A 110 21.15 12.58 -4.71
CA PHE A 110 22.44 12.23 -4.13
C PHE A 110 23.48 12.07 -5.27
N PRO A 111 23.90 13.18 -5.87
CA PRO A 111 24.78 13.13 -7.06
C PRO A 111 26.15 12.49 -6.80
N ASN A 112 26.59 12.46 -5.54
CA ASN A 112 27.89 11.88 -5.13
C ASN A 112 27.80 10.36 -4.90
N PHE A 113 26.64 9.75 -5.02
CA PHE A 113 26.51 8.31 -4.87
C PHE A 113 27.01 7.58 -6.11
N SER A 114 27.58 6.39 -5.89
CA SER A 114 28.04 5.49 -6.96
C SER A 114 26.86 5.08 -7.86
N GLU A 115 27.19 4.60 -9.05
CA GLU A 115 26.22 3.92 -9.91
C GLU A 115 25.94 2.50 -9.37
N ASN A 116 24.84 1.90 -9.81
CA ASN A 116 24.45 0.52 -9.45
C ASN A 116 24.28 0.24 -7.94
N LEU A 117 23.78 1.23 -7.20
CA LEU A 117 23.52 1.10 -5.77
C LEU A 117 22.36 0.19 -5.40
N ILE A 118 21.38 0.02 -6.29
CA ILE A 118 20.17 -0.74 -5.99
C ILE A 118 20.49 -2.22 -5.91
N GLU A 119 20.23 -2.79 -4.73
CA GLU A 119 20.44 -4.22 -4.45
C GLU A 119 19.14 -5.00 -4.52
N ASN A 120 18.06 -4.44 -3.98
CA ASN A 120 16.76 -5.10 -3.91
C ASN A 120 15.67 -4.21 -4.49
N SER A 121 14.69 -4.84 -5.16
CA SER A 121 13.51 -4.15 -5.68
C SER A 121 12.30 -5.06 -5.65
N TRP A 122 11.14 -4.48 -5.36
CA TRP A 122 9.89 -5.22 -5.25
C TRP A 122 8.69 -4.36 -5.65
N SER A 123 7.56 -5.01 -5.87
CA SER A 123 6.26 -4.36 -6.04
C SER A 123 5.29 -4.80 -4.94
N GLY A 124 4.32 -3.95 -4.65
CA GLY A 124 3.25 -4.23 -3.70
C GLY A 124 1.94 -3.61 -4.14
N ILE A 125 0.84 -4.10 -3.58
CA ILE A 125 -0.51 -3.65 -3.91
C ILE A 125 -1.08 -2.86 -2.74
N VAL A 126 -1.60 -1.67 -3.05
CA VAL A 126 -2.34 -0.83 -2.11
C VAL A 126 -3.79 -0.72 -2.58
N CYS A 127 -4.73 -0.81 -1.65
CA CYS A 127 -6.14 -0.60 -1.92
C CYS A 127 -6.50 0.89 -1.83
N ARG A 128 -7.23 1.39 -2.81
CA ARG A 128 -7.77 2.75 -2.85
C ARG A 128 -9.27 2.74 -3.08
N SER A 129 -9.98 3.72 -2.52
CA SER A 129 -11.36 4.06 -2.87
C SER A 129 -11.41 5.41 -3.59
N GLY A 130 -12.50 5.69 -4.28
CA GLY A 130 -12.64 6.92 -5.04
C GLY A 130 -12.67 8.19 -4.18
N ASN A 131 -13.16 8.10 -2.95
CA ASN A 131 -13.28 9.20 -1.99
C ASN A 131 -12.34 9.07 -0.78
N SER A 132 -11.32 8.23 -0.86
CA SER A 132 -10.35 7.96 0.21
C SER A 132 -10.96 7.43 1.53
N SER A 133 -12.18 6.93 1.50
CA SER A 133 -12.81 6.28 2.65
C SER A 133 -12.38 4.82 2.77
N GLN A 134 -12.34 4.31 4.01
CA GLN A 134 -11.96 2.93 4.31
C GLN A 134 -13.21 2.04 4.39
N ILE A 135 -13.01 0.74 4.22
CA ILE A 135 -14.03 -0.29 4.41
C ILE A 135 -13.95 -0.77 5.87
N PHE A 136 -15.07 -0.68 6.58
CA PHE A 136 -15.25 -1.24 7.92
C PHE A 136 -16.71 -1.63 8.06
N GLU A 137 -17.05 -2.89 7.80
CA GLU A 137 -18.44 -3.32 7.68
C GLU A 137 -18.66 -4.76 8.14
N LYS A 138 -19.87 -5.00 8.65
CA LYS A 138 -20.46 -6.34 8.72
C LYS A 138 -21.17 -6.59 7.39
N LEU A 139 -20.64 -7.48 6.58
CA LEU A 139 -21.15 -7.76 5.23
C LEU A 139 -22.43 -8.62 5.27
N ASN A 140 -22.48 -9.56 6.21
CA ASN A 140 -23.66 -10.37 6.52
C ASN A 140 -23.61 -10.87 7.98
N LYS A 141 -24.48 -11.82 8.35
CA LYS A 141 -24.57 -12.34 9.73
C LYS A 141 -23.23 -12.76 10.33
N ASN A 142 -22.36 -13.37 9.53
CA ASN A 142 -21.11 -14.00 10.00
C ASN A 142 -19.86 -13.53 9.28
N ILE A 143 -19.96 -12.55 8.38
CA ILE A 143 -18.82 -12.07 7.58
C ILE A 143 -18.60 -10.58 7.83
N TYR A 144 -17.35 -10.23 8.10
CA TYR A 144 -16.89 -8.88 8.41
C TYR A 144 -15.74 -8.51 7.47
N ALA A 145 -15.57 -7.22 7.20
CA ALA A 145 -14.47 -6.72 6.37
C ALA A 145 -13.88 -5.41 6.93
N ALA A 146 -12.56 -5.35 7.01
CA ALA A 146 -11.81 -4.15 7.34
C ALA A 146 -10.64 -3.98 6.37
N GLY A 147 -10.52 -2.82 5.71
CA GLY A 147 -9.48 -2.61 4.70
C GLY A 147 -9.66 -1.33 3.89
N CYS A 148 -9.05 -1.30 2.73
CA CYS A 148 -9.02 -0.13 1.85
C CYS A 148 -8.43 1.11 2.54
N TYR A 149 -7.23 0.95 3.13
CA TYR A 149 -6.61 1.97 3.97
C TYR A 149 -6.01 3.15 3.20
N ASN A 150 -6.11 3.18 1.86
CA ASN A 150 -5.70 4.29 0.99
C ASN A 150 -4.21 4.70 1.15
N GLY A 151 -3.36 3.78 1.58
CA GLY A 151 -1.93 4.01 1.83
C GLY A 151 -1.57 4.27 3.30
N SER A 152 -2.55 4.46 4.19
CA SER A 152 -2.35 4.70 5.63
C SER A 152 -2.56 3.45 6.49
N GLY A 153 -2.07 2.28 6.00
CA GLY A 153 -2.41 0.97 6.57
C GLY A 153 -1.84 0.67 7.96
N ILE A 154 -0.75 1.30 8.39
CA ILE A 154 -0.11 0.96 9.67
C ILE A 154 -1.03 1.33 10.84
N GLY A 155 -1.30 2.61 11.07
CA GLY A 155 -2.13 3.06 12.19
C GLY A 155 -3.61 2.67 12.01
N VAL A 156 -4.18 3.01 10.86
CA VAL A 156 -5.61 2.73 10.59
C VAL A 156 -5.88 1.22 10.52
N GLY A 157 -4.95 0.43 9.97
CA GLY A 157 -5.11 -1.02 9.90
C GLY A 157 -5.07 -1.69 11.26
N THR A 158 -4.23 -1.22 12.18
CA THR A 158 -4.18 -1.69 13.57
C THR A 158 -5.51 -1.40 14.29
N LEU A 159 -5.95 -0.15 14.27
CA LEU A 159 -7.23 0.25 14.87
C LEU A 159 -8.40 -0.54 14.28
N PHE A 160 -8.50 -0.62 12.95
CA PHE A 160 -9.61 -1.33 12.30
C PHE A 160 -9.56 -2.85 12.56
N GLY A 161 -8.35 -3.43 12.65
CA GLY A 161 -8.17 -4.84 12.99
C GLY A 161 -8.70 -5.18 14.38
N GLU A 162 -8.37 -4.35 15.35
CA GLU A 162 -8.88 -4.46 16.72
C GLU A 162 -10.40 -4.29 16.77
N GLN A 163 -10.89 -3.20 16.22
CA GLN A 163 -12.33 -2.87 16.32
C GLN A 163 -13.23 -3.83 15.53
N ILE A 164 -12.75 -4.39 14.39
CA ILE A 164 -13.53 -5.38 13.65
C ILE A 164 -13.58 -6.72 14.40
N ALA A 165 -12.55 -7.07 15.16
CA ALA A 165 -12.54 -8.25 16.02
C ALA A 165 -13.52 -8.08 17.20
N ILE A 166 -13.55 -6.91 17.84
CA ILE A 166 -14.52 -6.56 18.90
C ILE A 166 -15.95 -6.66 18.34
N MET A 167 -16.22 -6.06 17.17
CA MET A 167 -17.53 -6.14 16.53
C MET A 167 -17.91 -7.58 16.13
N ALA A 168 -16.95 -8.37 15.68
CA ALA A 168 -17.18 -9.78 15.34
C ALA A 168 -17.39 -10.66 16.59
N SER A 169 -16.96 -10.21 17.76
CA SER A 169 -17.24 -10.85 19.06
C SER A 169 -18.57 -10.41 19.68
N ASP A 170 -19.40 -9.67 18.92
CA ASP A 170 -20.70 -9.09 19.36
C ASP A 170 -20.55 -8.11 20.53
N GLN A 171 -19.35 -7.54 20.70
CA GLN A 171 -19.04 -6.50 21.68
C GLN A 171 -19.19 -5.10 21.04
N LYS A 172 -19.27 -4.08 21.89
CA LYS A 172 -19.38 -2.67 21.49
C LYS A 172 -18.18 -1.90 22.02
N SER A 173 -17.80 -0.85 21.30
CA SER A 173 -16.85 0.18 21.74
C SER A 173 -17.27 1.53 21.15
N ASP A 174 -16.79 2.61 21.74
CA ASP A 174 -17.05 3.96 21.25
C ASP A 174 -16.37 4.18 19.89
N GLU A 175 -15.18 3.59 19.70
CA GLU A 175 -14.43 3.63 18.45
C GLU A 175 -15.20 3.00 17.29
N ILE A 176 -15.91 1.88 17.51
CA ILE A 176 -16.78 1.28 16.50
C ILE A 176 -17.86 2.25 16.06
N SER A 177 -18.46 2.99 17.00
CA SER A 177 -19.48 3.98 16.72
C SER A 177 -18.92 5.12 15.87
N ILE A 178 -17.79 5.69 16.27
CA ILE A 178 -17.07 6.75 15.54
C ILE A 178 -16.67 6.27 14.14
N ILE A 179 -16.14 5.05 13.99
CA ILE A 179 -15.74 4.51 12.69
C ILE A 179 -16.95 4.37 11.76
N LYS A 180 -18.12 3.94 12.29
CA LYS A 180 -19.34 3.76 11.49
C LYS A 180 -19.97 5.07 11.02
N GLU A 181 -19.75 6.17 11.72
CA GLU A 181 -20.21 7.51 11.32
C GLU A 181 -19.39 8.12 10.17
N ARG A 182 -18.21 7.59 9.92
CA ARG A 182 -17.34 8.07 8.82
C ARG A 182 -17.96 7.79 7.46
N LYS A 183 -17.62 8.63 6.49
CA LYS A 183 -18.02 8.42 5.08
C LYS A 183 -17.58 7.02 4.63
N LYS A 184 -18.49 6.32 3.94
CA LYS A 184 -18.21 5.03 3.30
C LYS A 184 -17.58 5.23 1.93
N PRO A 185 -16.85 4.23 1.40
CA PRO A 185 -16.39 4.26 0.02
C PRO A 185 -17.55 4.48 -0.95
N ASN A 186 -17.36 5.39 -1.90
CA ASN A 186 -18.33 5.61 -2.97
C ASN A 186 -18.26 4.47 -4.01
N TRP A 187 -19.38 4.28 -4.71
CA TRP A 187 -19.46 3.33 -5.81
C TRP A 187 -18.53 3.77 -6.96
N LEU A 188 -17.90 2.78 -7.60
CA LEU A 188 -17.01 2.93 -8.73
C LEU A 188 -17.55 2.13 -9.92
N PRO A 189 -17.49 2.65 -11.15
CA PRO A 189 -17.94 1.93 -12.31
C PRO A 189 -17.13 0.65 -12.53
N PRO A 190 -17.71 -0.39 -13.14
CA PRO A 190 -16.97 -1.59 -13.52
C PRO A 190 -15.96 -1.28 -14.65
N GLN A 191 -15.07 -2.25 -14.93
CA GLN A 191 -14.21 -2.18 -16.11
C GLN A 191 -15.04 -2.24 -17.41
N PRO A 192 -14.66 -1.54 -18.47
CA PRO A 192 -13.42 -0.73 -18.62
C PRO A 192 -13.55 0.74 -18.14
N PHE A 193 -14.73 1.20 -17.74
CA PHE A 193 -14.99 2.61 -17.38
C PHE A 193 -14.15 3.10 -16.20
N LEU A 194 -13.84 2.22 -15.26
CA LEU A 194 -12.96 2.55 -14.13
C LEU A 194 -11.56 2.98 -14.62
N ASN A 195 -11.02 2.33 -15.65
CA ASN A 195 -9.71 2.69 -16.22
C ASN A 195 -9.72 4.12 -16.74
N VAL A 196 -10.73 4.47 -17.53
CA VAL A 196 -10.86 5.82 -18.08
C VAL A 196 -10.86 6.86 -16.96
N GLY A 197 -11.68 6.67 -15.93
CA GLY A 197 -11.79 7.61 -14.82
C GLY A 197 -10.51 7.74 -13.95
N ILE A 198 -9.63 6.74 -13.94
CA ILE A 198 -8.37 6.81 -13.19
C ILE A 198 -7.27 7.52 -14.00
N TYR A 199 -7.22 7.32 -15.31
CA TYR A 199 -6.20 7.93 -16.19
C TYR A 199 -6.49 9.37 -16.57
N THR A 200 -7.72 9.86 -16.36
CA THR A 200 -8.12 11.25 -16.66
C THR A 200 -8.01 12.20 -15.46
N ARG A 201 -7.57 11.73 -14.31
CA ARG A 201 -7.28 12.51 -13.09
C ARG A 201 -5.78 12.62 -12.83
#